data_d3b86b1d4502423d2a37ca69ed661da0
#
_entry.id   d3b86b1d4502423d2a37ca69ed661da0
#
_cell.length_a   1.000
_cell.length_b   1.000
_cell.length_c   1.000
_cell.angle_alpha   90.00
_cell.angle_beta   90.00
_cell.angle_gamma   90.00
#
_symmetry.space_group_name_H-M   'P 1'
#
loop_
_entity.id
_entity.type
_entity.pdbx_description
1 polymer ?
#
loop_
_entity_poly.entity_id
_entity_poly.type
_entity_poly.pdbx_seq_one_letter_code
_entity_poly.pdbx_strand_id
1 'polypeptide(L)' 'MSFERSFNEQVKEGKEYELEIKETSRQGDGVARIESFVVFVPQTKPGDHVKIKINSVRARFAIGVVIH' A
#
# COMPACT_ATOMS: atom_id res chain seq x y z
N MET A 1 2.21 -20.09 16.80
CA MET A 1 2.35 -19.87 16.50
C MET A 1 2.45 -18.82 15.91
N SER A 2 2.45 -18.28 15.67
CA SER A 2 2.58 -17.22 15.30
C SER A 2 2.48 -16.88 13.98
N PHE A 3 2.75 -17.40 13.13
CA PHE A 3 2.75 -17.05 11.88
C PHE A 3 1.46 -16.85 11.28
N GLU A 4 0.54 -17.39 11.81
CA GLU A 4 -0.64 -17.36 11.12
C GLU A 4 -1.28 -16.07 11.18
N ARG A 5 -0.94 -15.28 12.04
CA ARG A 5 -1.63 -14.11 12.11
C ARG A 5 -1.34 -13.20 11.02
N SER A 6 -0.33 -13.39 10.33
CA SER A 6 0.04 -12.39 9.39
C SER A 6 -0.95 -12.19 8.29
N PHE A 7 -1.65 -13.17 7.86
CA PHE A 7 -2.51 -12.90 6.75
C PHE A 7 -3.72 -12.12 7.15
N ASN A 8 -4.03 -12.03 8.41
CA ASN A 8 -5.10 -11.20 8.84
C ASN A 8 -4.68 -9.80 9.02
N GLU A 9 -3.37 -9.57 9.02
CA GLU A 9 -2.88 -8.28 9.35
C GLU A 9 -2.24 -7.61 8.20
N GLN A 10 -2.56 -7.97 7.01
CA GLN A 10 -1.84 -7.50 5.88
C GLN A 10 -1.84 -6.02 5.74
N VAL A 11 -2.98 -5.40 5.84
CA VAL A 11 -3.08 -3.97 5.65
C VAL A 11 -4.08 -3.43 6.62
N LYS A 12 -3.70 -2.42 7.37
CA LYS A 12 -4.60 -1.81 8.33
C LYS A 12 -4.54 -0.31 8.22
N GLU A 13 -5.68 0.31 8.40
CA GLU A 13 -5.80 1.75 8.41
C GLU A 13 -4.90 2.33 9.48
N GLY A 14 -4.18 3.38 9.15
CA GLY A 14 -3.29 4.03 10.10
C GLY A 14 -1.91 3.43 10.21
N LYS A 15 -1.69 2.26 9.64
CA LYS A 15 -0.37 1.66 9.68
C LYS A 15 0.53 2.24 8.62
N GLU A 16 1.82 2.19 8.86
CA GLU A 16 2.81 2.71 7.93
C GLU A 16 3.57 1.55 7.31
N TYR A 17 3.88 1.66 6.04
CA TYR A 17 4.61 0.65 5.32
C TYR A 17 5.61 1.29 4.38
N GLU A 18 6.72 0.62 4.17
CA GLU A 18 7.70 1.04 3.19
C GLU A 18 7.53 0.13 1.99
N LEU A 19 7.40 0.69 0.81
CA LEU A 19 7.21 -0.15 -0.35
C LEU A 19 7.73 0.53 -1.60
N GLU A 20 7.83 -0.26 -2.64
CA GLU A 20 8.27 0.22 -3.92
C GLU A 20 7.08 0.26 -4.86
N ILE A 21 6.92 1.36 -5.56
CA ILE A 21 5.83 1.51 -6.51
C ILE A 21 6.18 0.75 -7.78
N LYS A 22 5.28 -0.10 -8.22
CA LYS A 22 5.54 -0.95 -9.37
C LYS A 22 4.90 -0.46 -10.65
N GLU A 23 3.76 0.21 -10.54
CA GLU A 23 3.00 0.63 -11.69
C GLU A 23 2.30 1.92 -11.39
N THR A 24 1.64 2.48 -12.38
CA THR A 24 0.74 3.60 -12.14
C THR A 24 -0.61 3.25 -12.71
N SER A 25 -1.64 3.80 -12.09
CA SER A 25 -3.00 3.63 -12.60
C SER A 25 -3.24 4.66 -13.68
N ARG A 26 -4.38 4.54 -14.33
CA ARG A 26 -4.74 5.50 -15.36
C ARG A 26 -4.86 6.89 -14.83
N GLN A 27 -5.14 7.03 -13.56
CA GLN A 27 -5.32 8.34 -12.96
C GLN A 27 -4.02 8.92 -12.46
N GLY A 28 -2.92 8.20 -12.61
CA GLY A 28 -1.64 8.71 -12.17
C GLY A 28 -1.26 8.33 -10.75
N ASP A 29 -2.04 7.47 -10.12
CA ASP A 29 -1.69 7.01 -8.78
C ASP A 29 -0.68 5.87 -8.88
N GLY A 30 0.28 5.85 -8.00
CA GLY A 30 1.20 4.73 -7.94
C GLY A 30 0.48 3.50 -7.44
N VAL A 31 0.92 2.35 -7.88
CA VAL A 31 0.32 1.08 -7.48
C VAL A 31 1.40 0.19 -6.91
N ALA A 32 1.15 -0.35 -5.75
CA ALA A 32 2.05 -1.31 -5.14
C ALA A 32 1.20 -2.41 -4.53
N ARG A 33 1.86 -3.42 -4.05
CA ARG A 33 1.14 -4.53 -3.43
C ARG A 33 1.73 -4.86 -2.09
N ILE A 34 0.85 -5.15 -1.15
CA ILE A 34 1.25 -5.66 0.14
C ILE A 34 0.49 -6.97 0.28
N GLU A 35 1.20 -8.07 0.22
CA GLU A 35 0.59 -9.38 0.21
C GLU A 35 -0.35 -9.44 -1.00
N SER A 36 -1.59 -9.70 -0.78
CA SER A 36 -2.54 -9.76 -1.87
C SER A 36 -3.34 -8.48 -2.02
N PHE A 37 -3.04 -7.46 -1.25
CA PHE A 37 -3.73 -6.19 -1.37
C PHE A 37 -3.05 -5.31 -2.38
N VAL A 38 -3.85 -4.61 -3.13
CA VAL A 38 -3.35 -3.58 -4.03
C VAL A 38 -3.44 -2.25 -3.30
N VAL A 39 -2.38 -1.49 -3.32
CA VAL A 39 -2.33 -0.22 -2.60
C VAL A 39 -2.13 0.90 -3.62
N PHE A 40 -3.02 1.86 -3.60
CA PHE A 40 -2.91 3.02 -4.48
C PHE A 40 -2.30 4.16 -3.69
N VAL A 41 -1.26 4.76 -4.24
CA VAL A 41 -0.54 5.83 -3.57
C VAL A 41 -0.44 7.00 -4.52
N PRO A 42 -1.19 8.06 -4.30
CA PRO A 42 -1.18 9.20 -5.22
C PRO A 42 0.18 9.87 -5.27
N GLN A 43 0.47 10.45 -6.43
CA GLN A 43 1.67 11.26 -6.60
C GLN A 43 2.96 10.48 -6.51
N THR A 44 2.92 9.22 -6.90
CA THR A 44 4.13 8.42 -6.98
C THR A 44 4.22 7.82 -8.36
N LYS A 45 5.35 7.23 -8.69
CA LYS A 45 5.57 6.65 -10.00
C LYS A 45 6.37 5.37 -9.85
N PRO A 46 6.38 4.53 -10.88
CA PRO A 46 7.10 3.26 -10.80
C PRO A 46 8.56 3.49 -10.46
N GLY A 47 9.07 2.67 -9.60
CA GLY A 47 10.44 2.80 -9.15
C GLY A 47 10.62 3.60 -7.88
N ASP A 48 9.60 4.36 -7.49
CA ASP A 48 9.70 5.12 -6.24
C ASP A 48 9.68 4.18 -5.07
N HIS A 49 10.56 4.44 -4.12
CA HIS A 49 10.59 3.68 -2.89
C HIS A 49 10.15 4.63 -1.80
N VAL A 50 8.97 4.43 -1.26
CA VAL A 50 8.35 5.41 -0.40
C VAL A 50 7.82 4.78 0.88
N LYS A 51 7.68 5.61 1.87
CA LYS A 51 7.01 5.22 3.09
C LYS A 51 5.63 5.83 3.07
N ILE A 52 4.65 5.03 3.31
CA ILE A 52 3.26 5.47 3.23
C ILE A 52 2.52 5.15 4.50
N LYS A 53 1.43 5.85 4.69
CA LYS A 53 0.50 5.54 5.76
C LYS A 53 -0.82 5.17 5.12
N ILE A 54 -1.42 4.10 5.57
CA ILE A 54 -2.69 3.65 5.01
C ILE A 54 -3.80 4.55 5.48
N ASN A 55 -4.47 5.15 4.52
CA ASN A 55 -5.53 6.09 4.78
C ASN A 55 -6.90 5.41 4.79
N SER A 56 -7.12 4.45 3.94
CA SER A 56 -8.36 3.69 3.97
C SER A 56 -8.12 2.29 3.42
N VAL A 57 -8.93 1.37 3.85
CA VAL A 57 -8.83 -0.02 3.44
C VAL A 57 -10.19 -0.46 2.94
N ARG A 58 -10.18 -1.10 1.79
CA ARG A 58 -11.40 -1.65 1.19
C ARG A 58 -11.23 -3.16 1.13
N ALA A 59 -12.20 -3.82 0.54
CA ALA A 59 -12.20 -5.27 0.52
C ALA A 59 -10.99 -5.84 -0.21
N ARG A 60 -10.54 -5.19 -1.27
CA ARG A 60 -9.44 -5.72 -2.06
C ARG A 60 -8.30 -4.76 -2.28
N PHE A 61 -8.43 -3.55 -1.83
CA PHE A 61 -7.38 -2.59 -2.04
C PHE A 61 -7.35 -1.59 -0.90
N ALA A 62 -6.31 -0.83 -0.86
CA ALA A 62 -6.18 0.20 0.15
C ALA A 62 -5.62 1.45 -0.52
N ILE A 63 -5.76 2.56 0.16
CA ILE A 63 -5.23 3.82 -0.31
C ILE A 63 -4.24 4.31 0.72
N GLY A 64 -3.04 4.62 0.28
CA GLY A 64 -2.01 5.14 1.16
C GLY A 64 -1.57 6.49 0.71
N VAL A 65 -0.94 7.22 1.61
CA VAL A 65 -0.36 8.51 1.28
C VAL A 65 1.09 8.49 1.69
N VAL A 66 1.91 9.17 0.92
CA VAL A 66 3.32 9.25 1.22
C VAL A 66 3.53 10.09 2.46
N ILE A 67 4.36 9.61 3.36
CA ILE A 67 4.72 10.40 4.53
C ILE A 67 6.21 10.66 4.49
N HIS A 68 6.60 11.76 5.08
CA HIS A 68 7.99 12.20 5.01
C HIS A 68 8.68 12.18 6.34
#